data_2c09ef46858e320e7ac7a508df8320c2
#
_entry.id   2c09ef46858e320e7ac7a508df8320c2
#
_cell.length_a   1.000
_cell.length_b   1.000
_cell.length_c   1.000
_cell.angle_alpha   90.00
_cell.angle_beta   90.00
_cell.angle_gamma   90.00
#
_symmetry.space_group_name_H-M   'P 1'
#
loop_
_entity.id
_entity.type
_entity.pdbx_description
1 polymer ?
#
loop_
_entity_poly.entity_id
_entity_poly.type
_entity_poly.pdbx_seq_one_letter_code
_entity_poly.pdbx_strand_id
1 'polypeptide(L)'
;ARNGAVVIVESEAPIQFTTSVIVKFLLNKKDEIGIGTSNEGEVEQAIVGGLYAKAYEAEFHHLNEFAEKLAEKYNLVGYTEEALDKTLPFGYQGKYYFVTLGFIDYMSVYNSYLTNPEISAKELRALFSKDDSTGEKMTIAMRFFIKGDKLPEQEVVDNIAADFLQEPNLPKASYPITIYKNFIVNRVGLPNGENIDAEISIK
;
A
#
# COMPACT_ATOMS: atom_id res chain seq x y z
N ALA A 1 18.11 -14.29 6.42
CA ALA A 1 19.38 -13.97 7.09
C ALA A 1 19.59 -14.98 8.23
N ARG A 2 20.76 -15.61 8.31
CA ARG A 2 21.04 -16.60 9.37
C ARG A 2 21.30 -15.96 10.75
N ASN A 3 21.55 -14.64 10.81
CA ASN A 3 21.95 -13.95 12.04
C ASN A 3 21.31 -12.55 12.13
N GLY A 4 20.00 -12.46 12.01
CA GLY A 4 19.30 -11.19 12.10
C GLY A 4 17.79 -11.39 12.16
N ALA A 5 17.07 -10.32 12.41
CA ALA A 5 15.61 -10.24 12.38
C ALA A 5 15.18 -9.11 11.45
N VAL A 6 14.00 -9.25 10.86
CA VAL A 6 13.29 -8.13 10.24
C VAL A 6 12.34 -7.57 11.30
N VAL A 7 12.49 -6.30 11.61
CA VAL A 7 11.63 -5.56 12.53
C VAL A 7 10.70 -4.71 11.70
N ILE A 8 9.39 -4.91 11.89
CA ILE A 8 8.37 -4.05 11.29
C ILE A 8 8.28 -2.81 12.14
N VAL A 9 8.27 -1.65 11.50
CA VAL A 9 8.13 -0.34 12.15
C VAL A 9 6.87 0.31 11.59
N GLU A 10 5.95 0.64 12.49
CA GLU A 10 4.73 1.35 12.17
C GLU A 10 4.80 2.75 12.74
N SER A 11 4.40 3.73 11.94
CA SER A 11 4.21 5.11 12.34
C SER A 11 2.73 5.45 12.24
N GLU A 12 2.16 6.00 13.32
CA GLU A 12 0.77 6.45 13.34
C GLU A 12 0.65 7.97 13.17
N ALA A 13 1.66 8.71 13.64
CA ALA A 13 1.68 10.17 13.60
C ALA A 13 3.10 10.69 13.37
N PRO A 14 3.28 11.83 12.69
CA PRO A 14 2.29 12.72 12.08
C PRO A 14 1.73 12.19 10.73
N ILE A 15 2.26 11.09 10.26
CA ILE A 15 1.81 10.36 9.05
C ILE A 15 1.78 8.86 9.34
N GLN A 16 0.80 8.18 8.77
CA GLN A 16 0.68 6.73 8.88
C GLN A 16 1.47 6.04 7.76
N PHE A 17 2.40 5.18 8.13
CA PHE A 17 3.11 4.29 7.19
C PHE A 17 3.70 3.09 7.92
N THR A 18 4.01 2.06 7.17
CA THR A 18 4.72 0.86 7.65
C THR A 18 6.00 0.68 6.84
N THR A 19 7.08 0.31 7.51
CA THR A 19 8.35 -0.03 6.89
C THR A 19 9.03 -1.16 7.64
N SER A 20 10.17 -1.64 7.13
CA SER A 20 10.94 -2.68 7.80
C SER A 20 12.41 -2.28 7.98
N VAL A 21 13.00 -2.80 9.05
CA VAL A 21 14.42 -2.65 9.36
C VAL A 21 15.03 -4.03 9.56
N ILE A 22 16.13 -4.32 8.85
CA ILE A 22 16.90 -5.54 9.05
C ILE A 22 17.90 -5.30 10.17
N VAL A 23 17.71 -5.98 11.29
CA VAL A 23 18.60 -5.92 12.45
C VAL A 23 19.53 -7.13 12.43
N LYS A 24 20.83 -6.90 12.43
CA LYS A 24 21.84 -7.96 12.47
C LYS A 24 22.22 -8.26 13.93
N PHE A 25 22.27 -9.53 14.30
CA PHE A 25 22.81 -9.96 15.59
C PHE A 25 24.33 -10.11 15.52
N LEU A 26 25.04 -9.61 16.52
CA LEU A 26 26.49 -9.79 16.62
C LEU A 26 26.81 -11.20 17.16
N LEU A 27 27.44 -12.02 16.35
CA LEU A 27 27.72 -13.43 16.65
C LEU A 27 28.50 -13.67 17.94
N ASN A 28 29.31 -12.71 18.36
CA ASN A 28 30.20 -12.83 19.52
C ASN A 28 29.69 -12.13 20.78
N LYS A 29 28.53 -11.48 20.72
CA LYS A 29 27.95 -10.70 21.80
C LYS A 29 26.45 -10.93 21.83
N LYS A 30 26.03 -11.91 22.62
CA LYS A 30 24.63 -12.39 22.65
C LYS A 30 23.59 -11.32 23.01
N ASP A 31 24.01 -10.23 23.63
CA ASP A 31 23.15 -9.17 24.13
C ASP A 31 23.32 -7.83 23.36
N GLU A 32 24.18 -7.80 22.33
CA GLU A 32 24.34 -6.62 21.50
C GLU A 32 23.64 -6.77 20.15
N ILE A 33 22.72 -5.85 19.88
CA ILE A 33 22.06 -5.68 18.60
C ILE A 33 23.00 -4.89 17.69
N GLY A 34 23.27 -5.40 16.49
CA GLY A 34 24.02 -4.69 15.47
C GLY A 34 23.23 -3.54 14.86
N ILE A 35 23.87 -2.82 13.97
CA ILE A 35 23.24 -1.71 13.25
C ILE A 35 22.07 -2.24 12.43
N GLY A 36 20.89 -1.64 12.58
CA GLY A 36 19.75 -1.85 11.70
C GLY A 36 20.01 -1.17 10.35
N THR A 37 19.58 -1.82 9.27
CA THR A 37 19.62 -1.27 7.91
C THR A 37 18.26 -1.50 7.26
N SER A 38 17.76 -0.52 6.51
CA SER A 38 16.67 -0.72 5.55
C SER A 38 17.26 -1.00 4.17
N ASN A 39 16.44 -1.48 3.24
CA ASN A 39 16.82 -1.43 1.84
C ASN A 39 16.80 0.03 1.37
N GLU A 40 17.64 0.33 0.38
CA GLU A 40 17.75 1.70 -0.16
C GLU A 40 16.41 2.18 -0.71
N GLY A 41 15.93 3.31 -0.22
CA GLY A 41 14.69 3.95 -0.66
C GLY A 41 13.39 3.40 -0.05
N GLU A 42 13.40 2.30 0.69
CA GLU A 42 12.16 1.71 1.26
C GLU A 42 11.51 2.62 2.31
N VAL A 43 12.30 3.22 3.19
CA VAL A 43 11.79 4.13 4.23
C VAL A 43 11.24 5.40 3.59
N GLU A 44 11.99 5.98 2.66
CA GLU A 44 11.58 7.17 1.91
C GLU A 44 10.28 6.92 1.13
N GLN A 45 10.18 5.78 0.47
CA GLN A 45 8.98 5.37 -0.24
C GLN A 45 7.78 5.19 0.69
N ALA A 46 8.00 4.58 1.86
CA ALA A 46 6.96 4.43 2.87
C ALA A 46 6.45 5.77 3.41
N ILE A 47 7.38 6.70 3.69
CA ILE A 47 7.04 8.06 4.13
C ILE A 47 6.23 8.79 3.06
N VAL A 48 6.66 8.76 1.80
CA VAL A 48 5.93 9.45 0.72
C VAL A 48 4.56 8.84 0.49
N GLY A 49 4.40 7.52 0.62
CA GLY A 49 3.10 6.85 0.59
C GLY A 49 2.15 7.33 1.69
N GLY A 50 2.65 7.48 2.92
CA GLY A 50 1.89 8.06 4.04
C GLY A 50 1.55 9.54 3.82
N LEU A 51 2.46 10.32 3.25
CA LEU A 51 2.21 11.71 2.88
C LEU A 51 1.13 11.83 1.80
N TYR A 52 1.12 10.91 0.84
CA TYR A 52 0.07 10.85 -0.16
C TYR A 52 -1.29 10.57 0.46
N ALA A 53 -1.37 9.58 1.36
CA ALA A 53 -2.60 9.30 2.08
C ALA A 53 -3.08 10.50 2.91
N LYS A 54 -2.19 11.21 3.60
CA LYS A 54 -2.52 12.46 4.32
C LYS A 54 -3.03 13.56 3.37
N ALA A 55 -2.40 13.71 2.20
CA ALA A 55 -2.81 14.71 1.22
C ALA A 55 -4.21 14.46 0.65
N TYR A 56 -4.59 13.19 0.50
CA TYR A 56 -5.83 12.72 -0.13
C TYR A 56 -6.71 11.91 0.84
N GLU A 57 -6.74 12.30 2.12
CA GLU A 57 -7.43 11.56 3.19
C GLU A 57 -8.91 11.31 2.90
N ALA A 58 -9.62 12.30 2.36
CA ALA A 58 -11.03 12.17 2.03
C ALA A 58 -11.26 11.15 0.90
N GLU A 59 -10.41 11.17 -0.12
CA GLU A 59 -10.45 10.22 -1.23
C GLU A 59 -10.10 8.80 -0.78
N PHE A 60 -9.15 8.63 0.15
CA PHE A 60 -8.83 7.32 0.73
C PHE A 60 -9.94 6.81 1.65
N HIS A 61 -10.59 7.68 2.42
CA HIS A 61 -11.75 7.28 3.19
C HIS A 61 -12.87 6.76 2.27
N HIS A 62 -13.13 7.48 1.18
CA HIS A 62 -14.10 7.07 0.17
C HIS A 62 -13.70 5.75 -0.52
N LEU A 63 -12.42 5.58 -0.87
CA LEU A 63 -11.90 4.33 -1.42
C LEU A 63 -12.13 3.13 -0.48
N ASN A 64 -11.94 3.30 0.83
CA ASN A 64 -12.18 2.25 1.81
C ASN A 64 -13.66 1.83 1.83
N GLU A 65 -14.58 2.80 1.86
CA GLU A 65 -16.02 2.51 1.83
C GLU A 65 -16.45 1.86 0.51
N PHE A 66 -15.90 2.33 -0.60
CA PHE A 66 -16.19 1.78 -1.92
C PHE A 66 -15.68 0.35 -2.06
N ALA A 67 -14.44 0.08 -1.64
CA ALA A 67 -13.86 -1.26 -1.67
C ALA A 67 -14.65 -2.26 -0.80
N GLU A 68 -15.18 -1.84 0.36
CA GLU A 68 -16.04 -2.67 1.19
C GLU A 68 -17.36 -3.02 0.46
N LYS A 69 -18.00 -2.03 -0.18
CA LYS A 69 -19.21 -2.26 -1.00
C LYS A 69 -18.97 -3.22 -2.16
N LEU A 70 -17.81 -3.10 -2.84
CA LEU A 70 -17.43 -4.03 -3.90
C LEU A 70 -17.21 -5.44 -3.36
N ALA A 71 -16.52 -5.57 -2.22
CA ALA A 71 -16.31 -6.86 -1.59
C ALA A 71 -17.64 -7.54 -1.21
N GLU A 72 -18.61 -6.79 -0.70
CA GLU A 72 -19.96 -7.30 -0.44
C GLU A 72 -20.69 -7.68 -1.74
N LYS A 73 -20.71 -6.78 -2.75
CA LYS A 73 -21.39 -6.98 -4.04
C LYS A 73 -20.92 -8.25 -4.78
N TYR A 74 -19.60 -8.50 -4.75
CA TYR A 74 -18.99 -9.61 -5.48
C TYR A 74 -18.64 -10.83 -4.59
N ASN A 75 -19.10 -10.83 -3.33
CA ASN A 75 -18.85 -11.89 -2.35
C ASN A 75 -17.36 -12.19 -2.13
N LEU A 76 -16.58 -11.12 -2.03
CA LEU A 76 -15.13 -11.13 -1.79
C LEU A 76 -14.80 -10.69 -0.36
N VAL A 77 -13.54 -10.79 0.02
CA VAL A 77 -12.98 -10.24 1.28
C VAL A 77 -11.68 -9.51 1.02
N GLY A 78 -11.29 -8.65 1.92
CA GLY A 78 -9.97 -8.04 1.96
C GLY A 78 -8.99 -8.86 2.80
N TYR A 79 -7.82 -8.31 3.08
CA TYR A 79 -6.86 -8.90 4.01
C TYR A 79 -7.46 -9.04 5.41
N THR A 80 -7.11 -10.13 6.09
CA THR A 80 -7.29 -10.22 7.55
C THR A 80 -6.15 -9.47 8.25
N GLU A 81 -6.33 -9.07 9.50
CA GLU A 81 -5.27 -8.48 10.32
C GLU A 81 -4.02 -9.37 10.34
N GLU A 82 -4.19 -10.68 10.55
CA GLU A 82 -3.09 -11.64 10.52
C GLU A 82 -2.35 -11.67 9.17
N ALA A 83 -3.05 -11.53 8.05
CA ALA A 83 -2.44 -11.49 6.73
C ALA A 83 -1.69 -10.17 6.50
N LEU A 84 -2.22 -9.04 6.97
CA LEU A 84 -1.54 -7.75 6.94
C LEU A 84 -0.25 -7.78 7.74
N ASP A 85 -0.26 -8.28 8.97
CA ASP A 85 0.91 -8.41 9.83
C ASP A 85 2.01 -9.28 9.20
N LYS A 86 1.62 -10.29 8.41
CA LYS A 86 2.56 -11.23 7.79
C LYS A 86 3.05 -10.82 6.40
N THR A 87 2.37 -9.93 5.71
CA THR A 87 2.73 -9.56 4.33
C THR A 87 3.78 -8.49 4.23
N LEU A 88 4.20 -7.89 5.35
CA LEU A 88 5.19 -6.81 5.39
C LEU A 88 4.92 -5.72 4.34
N PRO A 89 3.79 -5.05 4.41
CA PRO A 89 3.51 -4.00 3.46
C PRO A 89 4.43 -2.81 3.74
N PHE A 90 5.00 -2.27 2.66
CA PHE A 90 5.75 -1.02 2.73
C PHE A 90 4.81 0.14 2.34
N GLY A 91 4.90 1.24 3.07
CA GLY A 91 4.15 2.43 2.78
C GLY A 91 2.80 2.50 3.47
N TYR A 92 1.81 3.04 2.78
CA TYR A 92 0.44 3.13 3.25
C TYR A 92 -0.39 1.98 2.71
N GLN A 93 -1.24 1.43 3.56
CA GLN A 93 -2.08 0.30 3.21
C GLN A 93 -3.47 0.40 3.82
N GLY A 94 -4.42 -0.23 3.16
CA GLY A 94 -5.75 -0.51 3.68
C GLY A 94 -6.06 -1.99 3.63
N LYS A 95 -7.24 -2.36 4.12
CA LYS A 95 -7.73 -3.74 4.09
C LYS A 95 -7.76 -4.37 2.68
N TYR A 96 -7.86 -3.55 1.64
CA TYR A 96 -8.06 -3.98 0.26
C TYR A 96 -6.97 -3.51 -0.69
N TYR A 97 -5.98 -2.77 -0.25
CA TYR A 97 -4.98 -2.18 -1.15
C TYR A 97 -3.65 -1.84 -0.49
N PHE A 98 -2.64 -1.64 -1.34
CA PHE A 98 -1.36 -1.02 -1.01
C PHE A 98 -1.09 0.15 -1.93
N VAL A 99 -0.49 1.21 -1.37
CA VAL A 99 0.01 2.35 -2.13
C VAL A 99 1.49 2.11 -2.45
N THR A 100 1.83 2.16 -3.73
CA THR A 100 3.19 1.98 -4.23
C THR A 100 3.55 3.16 -5.14
N LEU A 101 4.77 3.66 -4.99
CA LEU A 101 5.31 4.77 -5.78
C LEU A 101 6.84 4.72 -5.80
N GLY A 102 7.46 5.37 -6.76
CA GLY A 102 8.89 5.64 -6.76
C GLY A 102 9.18 6.93 -5.98
N PHE A 103 9.89 6.86 -4.85
CA PHE A 103 10.15 8.06 -4.03
C PHE A 103 10.95 9.15 -4.78
N ILE A 104 11.76 8.76 -5.76
CA ILE A 104 12.55 9.69 -6.60
C ILE A 104 11.64 10.66 -7.36
N ASP A 105 10.49 10.19 -7.82
CA ASP A 105 9.49 11.00 -8.52
C ASP A 105 8.86 12.08 -7.63
N TYR A 106 8.93 11.90 -6.31
CA TYR A 106 8.33 12.77 -5.30
C TYR A 106 9.35 13.32 -4.30
N MET A 107 10.61 13.49 -4.74
CA MET A 107 11.69 13.99 -3.88
C MET A 107 11.36 15.37 -3.30
N SER A 108 10.62 16.21 -4.04
CA SER A 108 10.22 17.53 -3.55
C SER A 108 9.27 17.44 -2.36
N VAL A 109 8.35 16.47 -2.37
CA VAL A 109 7.41 16.19 -1.27
C VAL A 109 8.16 15.70 -0.05
N TYR A 110 9.05 14.71 -0.24
CA TYR A 110 9.87 14.14 0.83
C TYR A 110 10.72 15.20 1.52
N ASN A 111 11.46 16.02 0.76
CA ASN A 111 12.31 17.08 1.31
C ASN A 111 11.51 18.17 2.02
N SER A 112 10.32 18.52 1.51
CA SER A 112 9.43 19.47 2.17
C SER A 112 8.96 18.95 3.53
N TYR A 113 8.62 17.66 3.62
CA TYR A 113 8.27 17.03 4.89
C TYR A 113 9.43 17.01 5.89
N LEU A 114 10.66 16.65 5.44
CA LEU A 114 11.83 16.67 6.33
C LEU A 114 12.12 18.07 6.89
N THR A 115 11.82 19.11 6.13
CA THR A 115 12.00 20.51 6.55
C THR A 115 10.87 20.98 7.47
N ASN A 116 9.65 20.53 7.22
CA ASN A 116 8.44 20.85 7.98
C ASN A 116 7.57 19.61 8.19
N PRO A 117 7.76 18.84 9.28
CA PRO A 117 6.94 17.65 9.57
C PRO A 117 5.45 17.95 9.77
N GLU A 118 5.10 19.18 10.09
CA GLU A 118 3.71 19.65 10.28
C GLU A 118 3.07 20.16 8.97
N ILE A 119 3.69 19.91 7.81
CA ILE A 119 3.17 20.32 6.51
C ILE A 119 1.71 19.89 6.33
N SER A 120 0.87 20.83 5.91
CA SER A 120 -0.57 20.60 5.80
C SER A 120 -0.94 19.70 4.60
N ALA A 121 -2.08 19.02 4.69
CA ALA A 121 -2.63 18.23 3.59
C ALA A 121 -2.80 19.07 2.30
N LYS A 122 -3.18 20.34 2.42
CA LYS A 122 -3.33 21.25 1.29
C LYS A 122 -2.01 21.53 0.59
N GLU A 123 -0.94 21.76 1.33
CA GLU A 123 0.40 21.99 0.78
C GLU A 123 0.95 20.73 0.15
N LEU A 124 0.79 19.57 0.80
CA LEU A 124 1.14 18.27 0.24
C LEU A 124 0.43 18.00 -1.09
N ARG A 125 -0.88 18.23 -1.14
CA ARG A 125 -1.68 18.07 -2.37
C ARG A 125 -1.16 18.93 -3.51
N ALA A 126 -0.75 20.17 -3.24
CA ALA A 126 -0.16 21.05 -4.24
C ALA A 126 1.20 20.53 -4.76
N LEU A 127 2.03 19.96 -3.87
CA LEU A 127 3.31 19.36 -4.26
C LEU A 127 3.10 18.11 -5.11
N PHE A 128 2.24 17.19 -4.68
CA PHE A 128 1.92 15.99 -5.47
C PHE A 128 1.37 16.34 -6.85
N SER A 129 0.45 17.30 -6.93
CA SER A 129 -0.13 17.74 -8.21
C SER A 129 0.90 18.40 -9.13
N LYS A 130 1.96 18.97 -8.60
CA LYS A 130 3.06 19.52 -9.38
C LYS A 130 3.97 18.43 -9.95
N ASP A 131 4.27 17.41 -9.14
CA ASP A 131 5.19 16.33 -9.50
C ASP A 131 4.49 15.27 -10.39
N ASP A 132 3.18 15.06 -10.17
CA ASP A 132 2.34 14.13 -10.93
C ASP A 132 0.87 14.60 -10.97
N SER A 133 0.54 15.42 -11.98
CA SER A 133 -0.83 15.95 -12.13
C SER A 133 -1.85 14.89 -12.58
N THR A 134 -1.40 13.80 -13.16
CA THR A 134 -2.23 12.72 -13.74
C THR A 134 -2.39 11.51 -12.84
N GLY A 135 -1.56 11.35 -11.81
CA GLY A 135 -1.50 10.16 -10.97
C GLY A 135 -0.83 8.94 -11.64
N GLU A 136 -0.20 9.13 -12.80
CA GLU A 136 0.40 8.01 -13.55
C GLU A 136 1.60 7.37 -12.83
N LYS A 137 2.25 8.10 -11.92
CA LYS A 137 3.39 7.62 -11.13
C LYS A 137 2.97 6.97 -9.81
N MET A 138 1.69 7.04 -9.49
CA MET A 138 1.11 6.44 -8.30
C MET A 138 0.40 5.14 -8.64
N THR A 139 0.60 4.12 -7.84
CA THR A 139 -0.10 2.84 -7.97
C THR A 139 -0.83 2.51 -6.66
N ILE A 140 -2.13 2.23 -6.76
CA ILE A 140 -2.94 1.73 -5.67
C ILE A 140 -3.37 0.30 -6.05
N ALA A 141 -2.59 -0.68 -5.64
CA ALA A 141 -2.82 -2.08 -5.97
C ALA A 141 -3.97 -2.67 -5.15
N MET A 142 -5.14 -2.83 -5.78
CA MET A 142 -6.33 -3.42 -5.17
C MET A 142 -6.21 -4.93 -5.07
N ARG A 143 -6.54 -5.49 -3.90
CA ARG A 143 -6.43 -6.93 -3.65
C ARG A 143 -7.65 -7.45 -2.92
N PHE A 144 -8.34 -8.35 -3.60
CA PHE A 144 -9.49 -9.05 -3.08
C PHE A 144 -9.20 -10.55 -3.01
N PHE A 145 -9.92 -11.24 -2.13
CA PHE A 145 -9.81 -12.68 -1.95
C PHE A 145 -11.19 -13.31 -2.01
N ILE A 146 -11.27 -14.52 -2.55
CA ILE A 146 -12.53 -15.26 -2.55
C ILE A 146 -12.83 -15.83 -1.18
N LYS A 147 -14.13 -15.99 -0.88
CA LYS A 147 -14.60 -16.68 0.34
C LYS A 147 -14.64 -18.20 0.20
N GLY A 148 -14.62 -18.70 -1.02
CA GLY A 148 -14.73 -20.12 -1.35
C GLY A 148 -13.49 -20.68 -2.00
N ASP A 149 -13.63 -21.81 -2.70
CA ASP A 149 -12.50 -22.57 -3.25
C ASP A 149 -12.29 -22.34 -4.76
N LYS A 150 -13.23 -21.70 -5.45
CA LYS A 150 -13.19 -21.49 -6.89
C LYS A 150 -13.13 -20.01 -7.23
N LEU A 151 -12.13 -19.61 -8.02
CA LEU A 151 -12.07 -18.27 -8.60
C LEU A 151 -13.32 -17.99 -9.44
N PRO A 152 -13.84 -16.74 -9.41
CA PRO A 152 -14.89 -16.34 -10.34
C PRO A 152 -14.35 -16.28 -11.77
N GLU A 153 -15.25 -16.14 -12.72
CA GLU A 153 -14.90 -15.88 -14.12
C GLU A 153 -14.27 -14.48 -14.28
N GLN A 154 -13.46 -14.27 -15.31
CA GLN A 154 -12.77 -13.01 -15.61
C GLN A 154 -13.73 -11.81 -15.61
N GLU A 155 -14.96 -12.00 -16.07
CA GLU A 155 -16.01 -10.97 -16.10
C GLU A 155 -16.23 -10.28 -14.73
N VAL A 156 -15.99 -10.96 -13.62
CA VAL A 156 -16.16 -10.37 -12.29
C VAL A 156 -15.13 -9.29 -12.03
N VAL A 157 -13.84 -9.52 -12.34
CA VAL A 157 -12.82 -8.49 -12.16
C VAL A 157 -12.98 -7.37 -13.18
N ASP A 158 -13.44 -7.67 -14.40
CA ASP A 158 -13.74 -6.65 -15.42
C ASP A 158 -14.91 -5.75 -15.00
N ASN A 159 -15.93 -6.32 -14.35
CA ASN A 159 -17.04 -5.55 -13.77
C ASN A 159 -16.60 -4.69 -12.59
N ILE A 160 -15.69 -5.19 -11.73
CA ILE A 160 -15.08 -4.38 -10.67
C ILE A 160 -14.31 -3.20 -11.28
N ALA A 161 -13.51 -3.44 -12.31
CA ALA A 161 -12.78 -2.39 -13.03
C ALA A 161 -13.73 -1.34 -13.62
N ALA A 162 -14.86 -1.76 -14.18
CA ALA A 162 -15.90 -0.86 -14.70
C ALA A 162 -16.57 -0.04 -13.58
N ASP A 163 -16.84 -0.64 -12.42
CA ASP A 163 -17.36 0.06 -11.24
C ASP A 163 -16.37 1.14 -10.77
N PHE A 164 -15.06 0.84 -10.73
CA PHE A 164 -14.02 1.83 -10.41
C PHE A 164 -13.98 3.02 -11.35
N LEU A 165 -14.14 2.79 -12.66
CA LEU A 165 -14.14 3.87 -13.65
C LEU A 165 -15.37 4.79 -13.55
N GLN A 166 -16.44 4.33 -12.92
CA GLN A 166 -17.65 5.11 -12.70
C GLN A 166 -17.70 5.79 -11.33
N GLU A 167 -16.85 5.35 -10.39
CA GLU A 167 -16.84 5.89 -9.03
C GLU A 167 -16.11 7.24 -8.98
N PRO A 168 -16.77 8.33 -8.57
CA PRO A 168 -16.13 9.63 -8.46
C PRO A 168 -15.25 9.73 -7.21
N ASN A 169 -14.38 10.73 -7.18
CA ASN A 169 -13.62 11.11 -5.99
C ASN A 169 -12.68 10.03 -5.42
N LEU A 170 -12.18 9.16 -6.28
CA LEU A 170 -11.09 8.25 -5.91
C LEU A 170 -9.73 8.95 -6.06
N PRO A 171 -8.70 8.53 -5.31
CA PRO A 171 -7.34 9.01 -5.52
C PRO A 171 -6.88 8.79 -6.96
N LYS A 172 -6.17 9.74 -7.56
CA LYS A 172 -5.62 9.61 -8.92
C LYS A 172 -4.46 8.63 -8.90
N ALA A 173 -4.57 7.54 -9.62
CA ALA A 173 -3.55 6.48 -9.66
C ALA A 173 -3.80 5.48 -10.80
N SER A 174 -2.81 4.63 -11.06
CA SER A 174 -3.03 3.33 -11.69
C SER A 174 -3.56 2.35 -10.64
N TYR A 175 -4.59 1.59 -11.01
CA TYR A 175 -5.24 0.59 -10.16
C TYR A 175 -5.14 -0.80 -10.79
N PRO A 176 -4.07 -1.56 -10.53
CA PRO A 176 -4.10 -2.99 -10.75
C PRO A 176 -5.07 -3.62 -9.73
N ILE A 177 -6.07 -4.33 -10.22
CA ILE A 177 -7.13 -4.97 -9.44
C ILE A 177 -6.95 -6.47 -9.56
N THR A 178 -6.75 -7.17 -8.45
CA THR A 178 -6.51 -8.61 -8.46
C THR A 178 -7.42 -9.32 -7.47
N ILE A 179 -8.04 -10.42 -7.92
CA ILE A 179 -8.80 -11.34 -7.07
C ILE A 179 -7.96 -12.61 -6.92
N TYR A 180 -7.60 -12.94 -5.68
CA TYR A 180 -6.80 -14.11 -5.33
C TYR A 180 -7.64 -15.24 -4.74
N LYS A 181 -7.21 -16.47 -5.00
CA LYS A 181 -7.83 -17.67 -4.44
C LYS A 181 -7.53 -17.84 -2.95
N ASN A 182 -6.33 -17.47 -2.50
CA ASN A 182 -5.88 -17.70 -1.14
C ASN A 182 -5.23 -16.47 -0.51
N PHE A 183 -5.35 -16.36 0.82
CA PHE A 183 -4.47 -15.50 1.62
C PHE A 183 -3.07 -16.11 1.70
N ILE A 184 -2.07 -15.25 1.78
CA ILE A 184 -0.74 -15.66 2.18
C ILE A 184 -0.65 -15.61 3.69
N VAL A 185 -0.77 -16.77 4.31
CA VAL A 185 -0.68 -16.88 5.78
C VAL A 185 0.74 -17.18 6.23
N ASN A 186 1.56 -17.80 5.36
CA ASN A 186 2.88 -18.34 5.73
C ASN A 186 4.05 -17.73 4.96
N ARG A 187 3.82 -16.78 4.05
CA ARG A 187 4.86 -16.13 3.25
C ARG A 187 4.74 -14.63 3.38
N VAL A 188 5.83 -14.03 3.76
CA VAL A 188 5.94 -12.58 3.81
C VAL A 188 5.93 -12.03 2.38
N GLY A 189 5.08 -11.07 2.11
CA GLY A 189 5.20 -10.17 0.97
C GLY A 189 4.24 -10.36 -0.18
N LEU A 190 3.80 -11.58 -0.55
CA LEU A 190 3.02 -11.74 -1.79
C LEU A 190 1.84 -12.70 -1.65
N PRO A 191 0.65 -12.34 -2.19
CA PRO A 191 -0.43 -13.29 -2.39
C PRO A 191 0.06 -14.46 -3.24
N ASN A 192 -0.26 -15.67 -2.81
CA ASN A 192 0.14 -16.90 -3.48
C ASN A 192 -1.10 -17.65 -3.93
N GLY A 193 -1.05 -18.22 -5.12
CA GLY A 193 -2.14 -18.99 -5.69
C GLY A 193 -2.66 -18.43 -7.02
N GLU A 194 -3.69 -19.08 -7.54
CA GLU A 194 -4.37 -18.65 -8.75
C GLU A 194 -5.06 -17.29 -8.53
N ASN A 195 -5.08 -16.47 -9.57
CA ASN A 195 -5.72 -15.16 -9.53
C ASN A 195 -6.29 -14.80 -10.89
N ILE A 196 -7.14 -13.78 -10.90
CA ILE A 196 -7.61 -13.04 -12.07
C ILE A 196 -7.40 -11.56 -11.83
N ASP A 197 -7.10 -10.79 -12.86
CA ASP A 197 -6.74 -9.39 -12.74
C ASP A 197 -7.28 -8.50 -13.87
N ALA A 198 -7.37 -7.21 -13.58
CA ALA A 198 -7.61 -6.12 -14.52
C ALA A 198 -6.81 -4.89 -14.09
N GLU A 199 -6.55 -3.95 -14.98
CA GLU A 199 -5.87 -2.70 -14.68
C GLU A 199 -6.62 -1.51 -15.29
N ILE A 200 -6.75 -0.45 -14.51
CA ILE A 200 -7.34 0.82 -14.93
C ILE A 200 -6.50 1.99 -14.43
N SER A 201 -6.73 3.18 -15.00
CA SER A 201 -6.13 4.43 -14.51
C SER A 201 -7.20 5.48 -14.27
N ILE A 202 -7.13 6.12 -13.11
CA ILE A 202 -7.97 7.25 -12.71
C ILE A 202 -7.11 8.52 -12.76
N LYS A 203 -7.49 9.48 -13.64
CA LYS A 203 -6.73 10.69 -13.94
C LYS A 203 -7.37 11.94 -13.38
#